data_5b7ee85c4076845fcf0cf028af675474
#
_entry.id   5b7ee85c4076845fcf0cf028af675474
#
_cell.length_a   1.000
_cell.length_b   1.000
_cell.length_c   1.000
_cell.angle_alpha   90.00
_cell.angle_beta   90.00
_cell.angle_gamma   90.00
#
_symmetry.space_group_name_H-M   'P 1'
#
loop_
_entity.id
_entity.type
_entity.pdbx_description
1 polymer ?
#
loop_
_entity_poly.entity_id
_entity_poly.type
_entity_poly.pdbx_seq_one_letter_code
_entity_poly.pdbx_strand_id
1 'polypeptide(L)'
;VSLSKTPSALLGPAEIRDLAALLDIQPTKKLGQNFVIDANTVRRIVKTAGVTAAETVVEVGPGLGSLTLGLLETGASVVAVEIDNRLADQLPLTVKLMQPEAKLTVITADALRIQELPDAPTVLVANLPYNVSVPVLLHFLEHFPTLDRGLVMVQAEVGQRVAAVPGSKIYGSPSAKAAWYGTWKTSGQVSRQVFWPVPNVDSILVGFDRHEQPGTEEERLATFALIDAAFQQRRKMLRQALSSVLGDSAAASARLEKAGIAPTARGEELTVLDFLAIARAA
;
A
#
# COMPACT_ATOMS: atom_id res chain seq x y z
N VAL A 1 30.30 -0.41 37.20
CA VAL A 1 29.60 -1.46 36.43
C VAL A 1 29.11 -0.80 35.16
N SER A 2 29.88 -0.89 34.08
CA SER A 2 29.49 -0.45 32.74
C SER A 2 28.47 -1.43 32.18
N LEU A 3 27.23 -1.02 32.14
CA LEU A 3 26.24 -1.71 31.33
C LEU A 3 26.60 -1.48 29.85
N SER A 4 27.25 -2.44 29.23
CA SER A 4 27.40 -2.47 27.79
C SER A 4 25.99 -2.51 27.20
N LYS A 5 25.49 -1.36 26.70
CA LYS A 5 24.33 -1.35 25.83
C LYS A 5 24.67 -2.24 24.64
N THR A 6 23.99 -3.38 24.51
CA THR A 6 23.95 -4.11 23.25
C THR A 6 23.59 -3.10 22.17
N PRO A 7 24.35 -2.99 21.07
CA PRO A 7 23.99 -2.07 20.00
C PRO A 7 22.54 -2.33 19.60
N SER A 8 21.74 -1.29 19.44
CA SER A 8 20.39 -1.43 18.89
C SER A 8 20.53 -2.06 17.51
N ALA A 9 19.78 -3.13 17.25
CA ALA A 9 19.72 -3.72 15.91
C ALA A 9 18.96 -2.85 14.89
N LEU A 10 18.48 -1.67 15.32
CA LEU A 10 17.73 -0.70 14.51
C LEU A 10 18.47 0.64 14.45
N LEU A 11 18.26 1.35 13.32
CA LEU A 11 18.79 2.70 13.13
C LEU A 11 18.04 3.72 13.99
N GLY A 12 18.79 4.59 14.63
CA GLY A 12 18.28 5.78 15.32
C GLY A 12 18.38 7.05 14.47
N PRO A 13 17.96 8.21 15.03
CA PRO A 13 17.97 9.47 14.30
C PRO A 13 19.34 9.95 13.82
N ALA A 14 20.41 9.62 14.55
CA ALA A 14 21.78 9.99 14.19
C ALA A 14 22.24 9.16 12.98
N GLU A 15 22.14 7.85 13.08
CA GLU A 15 22.54 6.92 12.02
C GLU A 15 21.80 7.19 10.71
N ILE A 16 20.51 7.52 10.76
CA ILE A 16 19.72 7.89 9.59
C ILE A 16 20.26 9.15 8.89
N ARG A 17 20.63 10.17 9.66
CA ARG A 17 21.18 11.41 9.11
C ARG A 17 22.58 11.21 8.56
N ASP A 18 23.40 10.41 9.25
CA ASP A 18 24.76 10.09 8.81
C ASP A 18 24.76 9.29 7.51
N LEU A 19 23.86 8.29 7.38
CA LEU A 19 23.66 7.54 6.14
C LEU A 19 23.16 8.43 4.99
N ALA A 20 22.20 9.31 5.26
CA ALA A 20 21.70 10.25 4.26
C ALA A 20 22.80 11.21 3.78
N ALA A 21 23.63 11.70 4.69
CA ALA A 21 24.76 12.55 4.36
C ALA A 21 25.83 11.79 3.56
N LEU A 22 26.16 10.56 3.96
CA LEU A 22 27.10 9.69 3.24
C LEU A 22 26.69 9.45 1.78
N LEU A 23 25.39 9.28 1.54
CA LEU A 23 24.84 8.99 0.22
C LEU A 23 24.49 10.26 -0.58
N ASP A 24 24.79 11.45 -0.05
CA ASP A 24 24.36 12.74 -0.61
C ASP A 24 22.84 12.74 -0.94
N ILE A 25 22.05 12.18 -0.03
CA ILE A 25 20.60 12.14 -0.15
C ILE A 25 20.03 13.38 0.53
N GLN A 26 19.51 14.27 -0.31
CA GLN A 26 18.63 15.33 0.14
C GLN A 26 17.19 14.87 -0.04
N PRO A 27 16.45 14.56 1.05
CA PRO A 27 15.10 14.09 0.94
C PRO A 27 14.24 15.08 0.14
N THR A 28 13.74 14.65 -1.00
CA THR A 28 12.99 15.53 -1.90
C THR A 28 11.49 15.23 -1.79
N LYS A 29 10.68 16.29 -1.81
CA LYS A 29 9.21 16.16 -1.91
C LYS A 29 8.78 15.38 -3.16
N LYS A 30 9.59 15.43 -4.23
CA LYS A 30 9.31 14.76 -5.51
C LYS A 30 9.32 13.24 -5.39
N LEU A 31 10.20 12.68 -4.55
CA LEU A 31 10.27 11.23 -4.30
C LEU A 31 9.44 10.80 -3.06
N GLY A 32 8.80 11.75 -2.38
CA GLY A 32 7.98 11.44 -1.21
C GLY A 32 8.76 10.82 -0.04
N GLN A 33 10.07 11.05 0.02
CA GLN A 33 10.98 10.42 0.98
C GLN A 33 10.79 11.01 2.38
N ASN A 34 10.27 10.21 3.29
CA ASN A 34 10.19 10.48 4.72
C ASN A 34 10.66 9.22 5.45
N PHE A 35 11.86 9.28 6.04
CA PHE A 35 12.47 8.14 6.72
C PHE A 35 11.96 8.04 8.15
N VAL A 36 11.59 6.85 8.59
CA VAL A 36 11.19 6.59 9.97
C VAL A 36 12.47 6.59 10.84
N ILE A 37 12.52 7.46 11.84
CA ILE A 37 13.68 7.63 12.73
C ILE A 37 13.46 7.11 14.16
N ASP A 38 12.28 6.56 14.44
CA ASP A 38 11.90 6.06 15.77
C ASP A 38 11.79 4.53 15.79
N ALA A 39 12.73 3.88 16.47
CA ALA A 39 12.79 2.43 16.60
C ALA A 39 11.54 1.81 17.27
N ASN A 40 10.90 2.53 18.21
CA ASN A 40 9.68 2.03 18.86
C ASN A 40 8.52 2.00 17.86
N THR A 41 8.43 3.01 17.01
CA THR A 41 7.44 3.03 15.92
C THR A 41 7.68 1.89 14.92
N VAL A 42 8.93 1.63 14.53
CA VAL A 42 9.30 0.49 13.67
C VAL A 42 8.81 -0.81 14.29
N ARG A 43 9.15 -1.10 15.56
CA ARG A 43 8.72 -2.33 16.24
C ARG A 43 7.20 -2.42 16.39
N ARG A 44 6.52 -1.29 16.61
CA ARG A 44 5.05 -1.25 16.63
C ARG A 44 4.45 -1.63 15.28
N ILE A 45 5.01 -1.12 14.17
CA ILE A 45 4.56 -1.47 12.82
C ILE A 45 4.72 -2.97 12.58
N VAL A 46 5.91 -3.51 12.83
CA VAL A 46 6.22 -4.93 12.65
C VAL A 46 5.32 -5.83 13.51
N LYS A 47 5.11 -5.46 14.78
CA LYS A 47 4.18 -6.17 15.67
C LYS A 47 2.74 -6.12 15.18
N THR A 48 2.29 -4.97 14.66
CA THR A 48 0.94 -4.81 14.10
C THR A 48 0.75 -5.62 12.83
N ALA A 49 1.79 -5.74 12.00
CA ALA A 49 1.80 -6.57 10.80
C ALA A 49 1.79 -8.08 11.13
N GLY A 50 2.17 -8.46 12.35
CA GLY A 50 2.18 -9.85 12.79
C GLY A 50 3.15 -10.73 12.02
N VAL A 51 4.29 -10.18 11.59
CA VAL A 51 5.31 -10.90 10.83
C VAL A 51 6.00 -11.94 11.71
N THR A 52 6.22 -13.14 11.15
CA THR A 52 6.88 -14.26 11.80
C THR A 52 8.14 -14.70 11.06
N ALA A 53 9.02 -15.44 11.74
CA ALA A 53 10.28 -15.92 11.16
C ALA A 53 10.11 -16.90 9.98
N ALA A 54 8.93 -17.48 9.81
CA ALA A 54 8.66 -18.45 8.73
C ALA A 54 8.25 -17.78 7.41
N GLU A 55 8.08 -16.46 7.42
CA GLU A 55 7.50 -15.73 6.29
C GLU A 55 8.55 -15.02 5.43
N THR A 56 8.19 -14.83 4.17
CA THR A 56 8.86 -13.89 3.28
C THR A 56 8.00 -12.64 3.14
N VAL A 57 8.59 -11.50 3.50
CA VAL A 57 7.95 -10.19 3.46
C VAL A 57 8.45 -9.43 2.25
N VAL A 58 7.57 -8.80 1.48
CA VAL A 58 7.98 -7.76 0.54
C VAL A 58 7.84 -6.39 1.18
N GLU A 59 8.90 -5.58 1.07
CA GLU A 59 8.92 -4.17 1.46
C GLU A 59 9.11 -3.30 0.22
N VAL A 60 8.27 -2.29 0.06
CA VAL A 60 8.37 -1.32 -1.05
C VAL A 60 8.87 0.00 -0.52
N GLY A 61 9.97 0.50 -1.09
CA GLY A 61 10.63 1.73 -0.69
C GLY A 61 11.28 1.61 0.69
N PRO A 62 12.23 0.69 0.89
CA PRO A 62 12.93 0.51 2.18
C PRO A 62 13.69 1.75 2.63
N GLY A 63 14.09 2.60 1.68
CA GLY A 63 14.86 3.80 1.94
C GLY A 63 16.18 3.48 2.62
N LEU A 64 16.44 4.08 3.78
CA LEU A 64 17.65 3.83 4.56
C LEU A 64 17.61 2.54 5.40
N GLY A 65 16.49 1.79 5.38
CA GLY A 65 16.40 0.46 5.98
C GLY A 65 15.82 0.41 7.39
N SER A 66 15.21 1.47 7.90
CA SER A 66 14.64 1.47 9.26
C SER A 66 13.59 0.37 9.45
N LEU A 67 12.62 0.27 8.54
CA LEU A 67 11.56 -0.74 8.61
C LEU A 67 12.11 -2.12 8.22
N THR A 68 13.00 -2.19 7.23
CA THR A 68 13.69 -3.43 6.82
C THR A 68 14.35 -4.13 8.00
N LEU A 69 15.15 -3.38 8.78
CA LEU A 69 15.83 -3.93 9.98
C LEU A 69 14.82 -4.44 11.01
N GLY A 70 13.69 -3.72 11.18
CA GLY A 70 12.64 -4.18 12.09
C GLY A 70 11.96 -5.46 11.64
N LEU A 71 11.73 -5.62 10.33
CA LEU A 71 11.20 -6.86 9.75
C LEU A 71 12.18 -8.03 9.92
N LEU A 72 13.46 -7.78 9.65
CA LEU A 72 14.52 -8.77 9.81
C LEU A 72 14.76 -9.20 11.27
N GLU A 73 14.51 -8.32 12.27
CA GLU A 73 14.54 -8.69 13.69
C GLU A 73 13.58 -9.85 14.04
N THR A 74 12.55 -10.08 13.27
CA THR A 74 11.61 -11.20 13.48
C THR A 74 12.18 -12.55 13.03
N GLY A 75 13.27 -12.56 12.27
CA GLY A 75 13.83 -13.73 11.59
C GLY A 75 13.21 -14.01 10.22
N ALA A 76 12.27 -13.20 9.76
CA ALA A 76 11.68 -13.31 8.42
C ALA A 76 12.71 -13.02 7.32
N SER A 77 12.45 -13.56 6.12
CA SER A 77 13.14 -13.13 4.91
C SER A 77 12.49 -11.86 4.36
N VAL A 78 13.30 -10.91 3.88
CA VAL A 78 12.78 -9.67 3.30
C VAL A 78 13.22 -9.52 1.85
N VAL A 79 12.26 -9.27 0.96
CA VAL A 79 12.47 -8.84 -0.42
C VAL A 79 12.15 -7.35 -0.48
N ALA A 80 13.17 -6.51 -0.66
CA ALA A 80 13.04 -5.05 -0.69
C ALA A 80 13.08 -4.54 -2.14
N VAL A 81 12.08 -3.74 -2.54
CA VAL A 81 12.01 -3.11 -3.86
C VAL A 81 12.28 -1.62 -3.73
N GLU A 82 13.40 -1.15 -4.30
CA GLU A 82 13.84 0.26 -4.20
C GLU A 82 14.13 0.82 -5.59
N ILE A 83 13.70 2.05 -5.83
CA ILE A 83 13.90 2.71 -7.14
C ILE A 83 15.20 3.53 -7.18
N ASP A 84 15.69 4.02 -6.03
CA ASP A 84 16.95 4.78 -5.94
C ASP A 84 18.14 3.82 -5.81
N ASN A 85 18.99 3.78 -6.83
CA ASN A 85 20.17 2.91 -6.88
C ASN A 85 21.07 3.09 -5.65
N ARG A 86 21.27 4.32 -5.15
CA ARG A 86 22.13 4.60 -3.99
C ARG A 86 21.59 3.96 -2.73
N LEU A 87 20.26 4.01 -2.53
CA LEU A 87 19.59 3.36 -1.40
C LEU A 87 19.60 1.84 -1.55
N ALA A 88 19.35 1.32 -2.76
CA ALA A 88 19.36 -0.10 -3.05
C ALA A 88 20.76 -0.72 -2.83
N ASP A 89 21.83 -0.03 -3.23
CA ASP A 89 23.21 -0.49 -3.05
C ASP A 89 23.65 -0.41 -1.58
N GLN A 90 23.18 0.60 -0.82
CA GLN A 90 23.54 0.78 0.59
C GLN A 90 22.83 -0.18 1.52
N LEU A 91 21.59 -0.54 1.23
CA LEU A 91 20.76 -1.33 2.14
C LEU A 91 21.38 -2.67 2.56
N PRO A 92 21.96 -3.50 1.66
CA PRO A 92 22.64 -4.73 2.04
C PRO A 92 23.84 -4.50 2.95
N LEU A 93 24.57 -3.38 2.78
CA LEU A 93 25.72 -3.02 3.62
C LEU A 93 25.26 -2.66 5.02
N THR A 94 24.19 -1.88 5.13
CA THR A 94 23.59 -1.52 6.41
C THR A 94 23.09 -2.76 7.15
N VAL A 95 22.37 -3.66 6.46
CA VAL A 95 21.86 -4.89 7.08
C VAL A 95 23.00 -5.81 7.50
N LYS A 96 24.03 -5.98 6.68
CA LYS A 96 25.19 -6.81 7.02
C LYS A 96 25.93 -6.30 8.26
N LEU A 97 26.00 -4.97 8.44
CA LEU A 97 26.61 -4.36 9.61
C LEU A 97 25.76 -4.54 10.88
N MET A 98 24.43 -4.39 10.76
CA MET A 98 23.53 -4.36 11.91
C MET A 98 23.00 -5.76 12.29
N GLN A 99 22.78 -6.62 11.30
CA GLN A 99 22.16 -7.95 11.43
C GLN A 99 22.80 -8.92 10.41
N PRO A 100 24.05 -9.38 10.63
CA PRO A 100 24.85 -10.10 9.63
C PRO A 100 24.25 -11.42 9.15
N GLU A 101 23.38 -12.06 9.94
CA GLU A 101 22.71 -13.35 9.62
C GLU A 101 21.31 -13.16 8.98
N ALA A 102 20.87 -11.91 8.79
CA ALA A 102 19.54 -11.63 8.25
C ALA A 102 19.45 -11.95 6.75
N LYS A 103 18.26 -12.38 6.31
CA LYS A 103 17.98 -12.76 4.93
C LYS A 103 17.33 -11.61 4.19
N LEU A 104 18.11 -10.90 3.40
CA LEU A 104 17.66 -9.77 2.59
C LEU A 104 17.97 -9.99 1.11
N THR A 105 16.97 -9.80 0.26
CA THR A 105 17.13 -9.66 -1.19
C THR A 105 16.69 -8.26 -1.58
N VAL A 106 17.53 -7.50 -2.32
CA VAL A 106 17.20 -6.16 -2.79
C VAL A 106 17.03 -6.18 -4.30
N ILE A 107 15.95 -5.57 -4.77
CA ILE A 107 15.62 -5.42 -6.20
C ILE A 107 15.58 -3.93 -6.50
N THR A 108 16.46 -3.49 -7.40
CA THR A 108 16.43 -2.11 -7.88
C THR A 108 15.44 -2.01 -9.03
N ALA A 109 14.22 -1.54 -8.73
CA ALA A 109 13.13 -1.46 -9.70
C ALA A 109 12.10 -0.39 -9.33
N ASP A 110 11.33 0.03 -10.33
CA ASP A 110 10.12 0.82 -10.14
C ASP A 110 8.99 -0.09 -9.66
N ALA A 111 8.48 0.15 -8.46
CA ALA A 111 7.39 -0.62 -7.86
C ALA A 111 6.09 -0.60 -8.66
N LEU A 112 5.90 0.37 -9.58
CA LEU A 112 4.74 0.42 -10.49
C LEU A 112 4.92 -0.43 -11.75
N ARG A 113 6.09 -1.02 -11.95
CA ARG A 113 6.43 -1.77 -13.18
C ARG A 113 6.94 -3.18 -12.94
N ILE A 114 7.27 -3.49 -11.70
CA ILE A 114 7.78 -4.82 -11.35
C ILE A 114 6.71 -5.88 -11.58
N GLN A 115 7.10 -6.98 -12.24
CA GLN A 115 6.19 -8.07 -12.63
C GLN A 115 6.50 -9.38 -11.91
N GLU A 116 7.70 -9.50 -11.34
CA GLU A 116 8.16 -10.72 -10.68
C GLU A 116 8.86 -10.38 -9.36
N LEU A 117 8.65 -11.20 -8.36
CA LEU A 117 9.33 -11.14 -7.07
C LEU A 117 9.93 -12.51 -6.76
N PRO A 118 11.19 -12.59 -6.30
CA PRO A 118 11.76 -13.82 -5.82
C PRO A 118 11.08 -14.28 -4.52
N ASP A 119 11.26 -15.55 -4.18
CA ASP A 119 10.88 -16.18 -2.90
C ASP A 119 9.38 -16.09 -2.57
N ALA A 120 8.52 -15.77 -3.55
CA ALA A 120 7.06 -15.71 -3.45
C ALA A 120 6.57 -15.10 -2.11
N PRO A 121 6.78 -13.79 -1.87
CA PRO A 121 6.38 -13.15 -0.61
C PRO A 121 4.90 -13.32 -0.32
N THR A 122 4.57 -13.58 0.95
CA THR A 122 3.19 -13.75 1.42
C THR A 122 2.67 -12.53 2.18
N VAL A 123 3.55 -11.65 2.63
CA VAL A 123 3.20 -10.46 3.42
C VAL A 123 3.77 -9.20 2.78
N LEU A 124 2.96 -8.18 2.62
CA LEU A 124 3.41 -6.83 2.22
C LEU A 124 3.49 -5.94 3.46
N VAL A 125 4.68 -5.41 3.78
CA VAL A 125 4.83 -4.38 4.82
C VAL A 125 5.65 -3.23 4.25
N ALA A 126 5.11 -2.00 4.25
CA ALA A 126 5.81 -0.88 3.63
C ALA A 126 5.43 0.47 4.24
N ASN A 127 6.40 1.39 4.26
CA ASN A 127 6.16 2.82 4.37
C ASN A 127 6.11 3.41 2.96
N LEU A 128 4.92 3.45 2.35
CA LEU A 128 4.77 3.79 0.94
C LEU A 128 4.98 5.29 0.68
N PRO A 129 5.67 5.65 -0.42
CA PRO A 129 5.77 7.05 -0.85
C PRO A 129 4.39 7.65 -1.06
N TYR A 130 4.14 8.84 -0.49
CA TYR A 130 2.79 9.42 -0.41
C TYR A 130 2.12 9.68 -1.76
N ASN A 131 2.92 10.04 -2.77
CA ASN A 131 2.42 10.41 -4.09
C ASN A 131 1.99 9.22 -4.97
N VAL A 132 2.44 8.02 -4.65
CA VAL A 132 2.20 6.80 -5.46
C VAL A 132 1.64 5.63 -4.66
N SER A 133 1.29 5.84 -3.39
CA SER A 133 0.91 4.77 -2.47
C SER A 133 -0.25 3.91 -2.97
N VAL A 134 -1.35 4.51 -3.46
CA VAL A 134 -2.52 3.75 -3.95
C VAL A 134 -2.19 3.00 -5.25
N PRO A 135 -1.60 3.62 -6.29
CA PRO A 135 -1.17 2.89 -7.49
C PRO A 135 -0.24 1.72 -7.19
N VAL A 136 0.78 1.91 -6.35
CA VAL A 136 1.71 0.84 -5.96
C VAL A 136 0.97 -0.28 -5.25
N LEU A 137 0.11 0.04 -4.30
CA LEU A 137 -0.66 -0.95 -3.55
C LEU A 137 -1.54 -1.80 -4.48
N LEU A 138 -2.29 -1.17 -5.37
CA LEU A 138 -3.16 -1.88 -6.33
C LEU A 138 -2.34 -2.72 -7.30
N HIS A 139 -1.19 -2.22 -7.79
CA HIS A 139 -0.28 -2.97 -8.64
C HIS A 139 0.24 -4.24 -7.96
N PHE A 140 0.65 -4.16 -6.69
CA PHE A 140 1.11 -5.33 -5.95
C PHE A 140 0.01 -6.36 -5.72
N LEU A 141 -1.20 -5.92 -5.42
CA LEU A 141 -2.35 -6.82 -5.25
C LEU A 141 -2.78 -7.50 -6.55
N GLU A 142 -2.60 -6.83 -7.68
CA GLU A 142 -2.89 -7.36 -9.01
C GLU A 142 -1.87 -8.40 -9.46
N HIS A 143 -0.57 -8.09 -9.32
CA HIS A 143 0.51 -8.90 -9.91
C HIS A 143 1.07 -9.98 -8.99
N PHE A 144 0.91 -9.84 -7.67
CA PHE A 144 1.47 -10.78 -6.70
C PHE A 144 0.38 -11.49 -5.89
N PRO A 145 -0.24 -12.54 -6.47
CA PRO A 145 -1.35 -13.26 -5.83
C PRO A 145 -0.93 -14.04 -4.59
N THR A 146 0.37 -14.25 -4.36
CA THR A 146 0.90 -14.88 -3.14
C THR A 146 0.78 -14.02 -1.89
N LEU A 147 0.51 -12.71 -2.05
CA LEU A 147 0.31 -11.81 -0.91
C LEU A 147 -1.02 -12.09 -0.24
N ASP A 148 -1.01 -12.71 0.93
CA ASP A 148 -2.20 -13.08 1.70
C ASP A 148 -2.70 -11.91 2.57
N ARG A 149 -1.77 -11.08 3.06
CA ARG A 149 -2.06 -9.93 3.90
C ARG A 149 -0.99 -8.86 3.79
N GLY A 150 -1.26 -7.71 4.38
CA GLY A 150 -0.24 -6.67 4.50
C GLY A 150 -0.62 -5.56 5.46
N LEU A 151 0.37 -4.75 5.76
CA LEU A 151 0.26 -3.52 6.53
C LEU A 151 1.07 -2.44 5.85
N VAL A 152 0.41 -1.39 5.40
CA VAL A 152 1.08 -0.26 4.76
C VAL A 152 0.88 1.00 5.59
N MET A 153 1.91 1.84 5.63
CA MET A 153 1.85 3.16 6.20
C MET A 153 1.73 4.18 5.06
N VAL A 154 0.69 4.99 5.13
CA VAL A 154 0.35 6.00 4.12
C VAL A 154 -0.14 7.29 4.79
N GLN A 155 -0.32 8.37 4.03
CA GLN A 155 -0.99 9.58 4.55
C GLN A 155 -2.34 9.24 5.17
N ALA A 156 -2.70 9.87 6.28
CA ALA A 156 -3.93 9.55 7.03
C ALA A 156 -5.19 9.62 6.16
N GLU A 157 -5.32 10.66 5.33
CA GLU A 157 -6.48 10.80 4.41
C GLU A 157 -6.53 9.65 3.38
N VAL A 158 -5.38 9.25 2.84
CA VAL A 158 -5.30 8.17 1.85
C VAL A 158 -5.69 6.84 2.49
N GLY A 159 -5.14 6.53 3.66
CA GLY A 159 -5.44 5.28 4.35
C GLY A 159 -6.89 5.18 4.80
N GLN A 160 -7.46 6.27 5.32
CA GLN A 160 -8.88 6.34 5.66
C GLN A 160 -9.77 6.11 4.42
N ARG A 161 -9.36 6.64 3.26
CA ARG A 161 -10.08 6.46 2.00
C ARG A 161 -10.00 5.02 1.50
N VAL A 162 -8.83 4.38 1.52
CA VAL A 162 -8.66 2.98 1.10
C VAL A 162 -9.54 2.05 1.95
N ALA A 163 -9.57 2.26 3.27
CA ALA A 163 -10.35 1.44 4.21
C ALA A 163 -11.83 1.89 4.37
N ALA A 164 -12.28 2.86 3.57
CA ALA A 164 -13.64 3.38 3.65
C ALA A 164 -14.67 2.38 3.11
N VAL A 165 -15.86 2.42 3.70
CA VAL A 165 -17.01 1.58 3.29
C VAL A 165 -18.03 2.40 2.49
N PRO A 166 -18.86 1.75 1.64
CA PRO A 166 -19.94 2.42 0.91
C PRO A 166 -20.83 3.28 1.80
N GLY A 167 -21.29 4.41 1.28
CA GLY A 167 -22.12 5.37 2.00
C GLY A 167 -21.33 6.37 2.88
N SER A 168 -20.05 6.15 3.08
CA SER A 168 -19.22 7.13 3.81
C SER A 168 -18.78 8.28 2.89
N LYS A 169 -18.60 9.49 3.48
CA LYS A 169 -18.18 10.68 2.73
C LYS A 169 -16.82 10.56 2.04
N ILE A 170 -15.95 9.69 2.55
CA ILE A 170 -14.58 9.48 2.06
C ILE A 170 -14.44 8.28 1.13
N TYR A 171 -15.51 7.46 0.99
CA TYR A 171 -15.52 6.34 0.05
C TYR A 171 -15.31 6.81 -1.39
N GLY A 172 -14.49 6.10 -2.14
CA GLY A 172 -14.12 6.50 -3.49
C GLY A 172 -13.55 5.35 -4.33
N SER A 173 -13.05 5.66 -5.54
CA SER A 173 -12.46 4.68 -6.43
C SER A 173 -11.37 3.83 -5.74
N PRO A 174 -10.44 4.39 -4.94
CA PRO A 174 -9.47 3.59 -4.20
C PRO A 174 -10.11 2.56 -3.25
N SER A 175 -11.18 2.95 -2.56
CA SER A 175 -11.90 2.05 -1.63
C SER A 175 -12.54 0.88 -2.37
N ALA A 176 -13.29 1.19 -3.45
CA ALA A 176 -14.00 0.18 -4.25
C ALA A 176 -13.03 -0.78 -4.95
N LYS A 177 -11.91 -0.27 -5.50
CA LYS A 177 -10.90 -1.11 -6.15
C LYS A 177 -10.12 -1.97 -5.15
N ALA A 178 -9.76 -1.42 -3.99
CA ALA A 178 -9.08 -2.17 -2.94
C ALA A 178 -9.95 -3.32 -2.41
N ALA A 179 -11.27 -3.10 -2.31
CA ALA A 179 -12.23 -4.10 -1.87
C ALA A 179 -12.36 -5.31 -2.83
N TRP A 180 -11.87 -5.21 -4.07
CA TRP A 180 -11.77 -6.35 -4.99
C TRP A 180 -10.82 -7.42 -4.48
N TYR A 181 -9.75 -7.01 -3.81
CA TYR A 181 -8.64 -7.88 -3.42
C TYR A 181 -8.72 -8.38 -1.97
N GLY A 182 -9.41 -7.67 -1.09
CA GLY A 182 -9.43 -8.04 0.31
C GLY A 182 -10.26 -7.12 1.20
N THR A 183 -10.27 -7.43 2.48
CA THR A 183 -10.87 -6.60 3.54
C THR A 183 -9.84 -5.65 4.11
N TRP A 184 -10.24 -4.40 4.36
CA TRP A 184 -9.35 -3.31 4.74
C TRP A 184 -9.73 -2.71 6.07
N LYS A 185 -8.73 -2.41 6.90
CA LYS A 185 -8.94 -1.75 8.20
C LYS A 185 -7.81 -0.78 8.52
N THR A 186 -8.14 0.30 9.19
CA THR A 186 -7.12 1.18 9.79
C THR A 186 -6.59 0.54 11.06
N SER A 187 -5.26 0.59 11.27
CA SER A 187 -4.56 -0.10 12.36
C SER A 187 -3.76 0.84 13.27
N GLY A 188 -4.14 2.11 13.30
CA GLY A 188 -3.58 3.11 14.19
C GLY A 188 -2.85 4.25 13.47
N GLN A 189 -2.84 5.41 14.11
CA GLN A 189 -2.15 6.60 13.61
C GLN A 189 -0.67 6.56 13.90
N VAL A 190 0.11 7.23 13.05
CA VAL A 190 1.55 7.43 13.20
C VAL A 190 1.83 8.93 13.09
N SER A 191 2.34 9.50 14.19
CA SER A 191 2.68 10.93 14.26
C SER A 191 3.76 11.27 13.24
N ARG A 192 3.63 12.42 12.59
CA ARG A 192 4.65 12.95 11.70
C ARG A 192 6.00 13.22 12.37
N GLN A 193 6.05 13.30 13.71
CA GLN A 193 7.28 13.55 14.48
C GLN A 193 8.29 12.39 14.44
N VAL A 194 7.83 11.18 14.04
CA VAL A 194 8.71 10.00 13.94
C VAL A 194 9.45 9.92 12.61
N PHE A 195 9.28 10.92 11.75
CA PHE A 195 9.92 10.97 10.43
C PHE A 195 10.96 12.06 10.30
N TRP A 196 11.93 11.81 9.46
CA TRP A 196 12.86 12.81 8.98
C TRP A 196 12.98 12.76 7.44
N PRO A 197 12.81 13.90 6.76
CA PRO A 197 12.24 15.16 7.29
C PRO A 197 10.80 14.97 7.78
N VAL A 198 10.33 15.87 8.64
CA VAL A 198 8.97 15.83 9.18
C VAL A 198 7.97 16.16 8.06
N PRO A 199 7.02 15.26 7.72
CA PRO A 199 6.00 15.54 6.72
C PRO A 199 4.96 16.56 7.22
N ASN A 200 4.18 17.12 6.30
CA ASN A 200 3.16 18.12 6.65
C ASN A 200 1.90 17.50 7.29
N VAL A 201 1.69 16.20 7.10
CA VAL A 201 0.50 15.45 7.55
C VAL A 201 0.89 14.20 8.32
N ASP A 202 0.02 13.76 9.21
CA ASP A 202 0.20 12.50 9.91
C ASP A 202 -0.05 11.32 8.98
N SER A 203 0.48 10.18 9.37
CA SER A 203 0.31 8.90 8.68
C SER A 203 -0.66 7.99 9.44
N ILE A 204 -1.12 6.97 8.75
CA ILE A 204 -1.94 5.91 9.33
C ILE A 204 -1.46 4.55 8.82
N LEU A 205 -1.56 3.55 9.67
CA LEU A 205 -1.38 2.16 9.28
C LEU A 205 -2.70 1.63 8.73
N VAL A 206 -2.63 0.99 7.57
CA VAL A 206 -3.76 0.32 6.93
C VAL A 206 -3.39 -1.12 6.67
N GLY A 207 -4.14 -2.03 7.27
CA GLY A 207 -3.98 -3.45 7.05
C GLY A 207 -5.00 -3.97 6.05
N PHE A 208 -4.62 -5.03 5.34
CA PHE A 208 -5.52 -5.83 4.53
C PHE A 208 -5.33 -7.32 4.79
N ASP A 209 -6.43 -8.04 4.70
CA ASP A 209 -6.45 -9.49 4.63
C ASP A 209 -7.07 -9.84 3.26
N ARG A 210 -6.31 -10.58 2.42
CA ARG A 210 -6.75 -10.95 1.08
C ARG A 210 -7.87 -11.96 1.14
N HIS A 211 -8.79 -11.90 0.20
CA HIS A 211 -9.81 -12.92 -0.03
C HIS A 211 -9.75 -13.39 -1.49
N GLU A 212 -10.48 -14.44 -1.80
CA GLU A 212 -10.66 -14.89 -3.17
C GLU A 212 -11.28 -13.77 -4.01
N GLN A 213 -10.73 -13.56 -5.21
CA GLN A 213 -11.23 -12.51 -6.09
C GLN A 213 -12.65 -12.86 -6.57
N PRO A 214 -13.59 -11.89 -6.58
CA PRO A 214 -15.00 -12.16 -6.86
C PRO A 214 -15.30 -12.46 -8.33
N GLY A 215 -14.32 -12.33 -9.22
CA GLY A 215 -14.47 -12.54 -10.65
C GLY A 215 -13.16 -12.74 -11.38
N THR A 216 -13.27 -12.91 -12.70
CA THR A 216 -12.13 -13.08 -13.60
C THR A 216 -11.37 -11.76 -13.82
N GLU A 217 -10.23 -11.82 -14.48
CA GLU A 217 -9.44 -10.65 -14.85
C GLU A 217 -10.21 -9.72 -15.82
N GLU A 218 -10.93 -10.29 -16.78
CA GLU A 218 -11.78 -9.52 -17.69
C GLU A 218 -12.90 -8.78 -16.93
N GLU A 219 -13.56 -9.47 -15.99
CA GLU A 219 -14.57 -8.89 -15.11
C GLU A 219 -13.99 -7.81 -14.20
N ARG A 220 -12.76 -8.00 -13.71
CA ARG A 220 -12.04 -6.99 -12.92
C ARG A 220 -11.83 -5.70 -13.71
N LEU A 221 -11.32 -5.81 -14.94
CA LEU A 221 -11.07 -4.67 -15.81
C LEU A 221 -12.36 -3.91 -16.13
N ALA A 222 -13.43 -4.64 -16.48
CA ALA A 222 -14.75 -4.05 -16.73
C ALA A 222 -15.31 -3.35 -15.47
N THR A 223 -15.20 -3.99 -14.31
CA THR A 223 -15.64 -3.44 -13.02
C THR A 223 -14.87 -2.17 -12.66
N PHE A 224 -13.55 -2.17 -12.85
CA PHE A 224 -12.70 -1.00 -12.55
C PHE A 224 -12.99 0.18 -13.49
N ALA A 225 -13.30 -0.08 -14.75
CA ALA A 225 -13.72 0.96 -15.69
C ALA A 225 -15.04 1.63 -15.24
N LEU A 226 -16.01 0.84 -14.76
CA LEU A 226 -17.25 1.35 -14.19
C LEU A 226 -17.04 2.15 -12.91
N ILE A 227 -16.18 1.67 -12.01
CA ILE A 227 -15.79 2.38 -10.79
C ILE A 227 -15.18 3.74 -11.16
N ASP A 228 -14.21 3.78 -12.08
CA ASP A 228 -13.57 5.04 -12.47
C ASP A 228 -14.56 6.03 -13.06
N ALA A 229 -15.43 5.59 -13.96
CA ALA A 229 -16.47 6.45 -14.55
C ALA A 229 -17.43 6.99 -13.49
N ALA A 230 -17.88 6.16 -12.55
CA ALA A 230 -18.78 6.56 -11.47
C ALA A 230 -18.14 7.62 -10.55
N PHE A 231 -16.85 7.46 -10.19
CA PHE A 231 -16.17 8.38 -9.28
C PHE A 231 -15.58 9.61 -9.96
N GLN A 232 -15.35 9.61 -11.26
CA GLN A 232 -15.06 10.83 -12.03
C GLN A 232 -16.23 11.83 -11.98
N GLN A 233 -17.45 11.32 -11.89
CA GLN A 233 -18.68 12.11 -11.80
C GLN A 233 -19.44 11.85 -10.48
N ARG A 234 -18.73 11.79 -9.37
CA ARG A 234 -19.21 11.37 -8.04
C ARG A 234 -20.57 11.93 -7.63
N ARG A 235 -20.89 13.17 -8.00
CA ARG A 235 -22.16 13.85 -7.62
C ARG A 235 -23.33 13.54 -8.55
N LYS A 236 -23.10 12.83 -9.68
CA LYS A 236 -24.14 12.47 -10.65
C LYS A 236 -24.77 11.13 -10.30
N MET A 237 -26.01 10.93 -10.75
CA MET A 237 -26.66 9.63 -10.73
C MET A 237 -25.90 8.66 -11.65
N LEU A 238 -25.89 7.38 -11.33
CA LEU A 238 -25.14 6.36 -12.05
C LEU A 238 -25.52 6.30 -13.55
N ARG A 239 -26.78 6.44 -13.91
CA ARG A 239 -27.20 6.50 -15.32
C ARG A 239 -26.50 7.59 -16.14
N GLN A 240 -26.11 8.72 -15.47
CA GLN A 240 -25.35 9.79 -16.10
C GLN A 240 -23.86 9.57 -16.03
N ALA A 241 -23.37 9.12 -14.88
CA ALA A 241 -21.94 8.89 -14.67
C ALA A 241 -21.39 7.77 -15.55
N LEU A 242 -22.19 6.72 -15.79
CA LEU A 242 -21.78 5.56 -16.58
C LEU A 242 -22.11 5.66 -18.07
N SER A 243 -22.80 6.73 -18.52
CA SER A 243 -23.20 6.88 -19.92
C SER A 243 -22.01 6.87 -20.89
N SER A 244 -20.86 7.41 -20.49
CA SER A 244 -19.64 7.41 -21.31
C SER A 244 -19.02 6.02 -21.54
N VAL A 245 -19.33 5.06 -20.66
CA VAL A 245 -18.80 3.69 -20.73
C VAL A 245 -19.84 2.71 -21.27
N LEU A 246 -21.14 2.99 -21.06
CA LEU A 246 -22.24 2.10 -21.42
C LEU A 246 -23.03 2.56 -22.65
N GLY A 247 -22.58 3.62 -23.33
CA GLY A 247 -23.19 4.17 -24.55
C GLY A 247 -23.91 5.49 -24.29
N ASP A 248 -25.08 5.44 -23.68
CA ASP A 248 -25.85 6.63 -23.30
C ASP A 248 -26.59 6.44 -21.97
N SER A 249 -27.36 7.43 -21.55
CA SER A 249 -28.09 7.36 -20.27
C SER A 249 -29.22 6.33 -20.27
N ALA A 250 -29.81 6.01 -21.42
CA ALA A 250 -30.86 4.99 -21.54
C ALA A 250 -30.26 3.59 -21.45
N ALA A 251 -29.18 3.33 -22.17
CA ALA A 251 -28.44 2.07 -22.11
C ALA A 251 -27.89 1.83 -20.70
N ALA A 252 -27.34 2.88 -20.06
CA ALA A 252 -26.87 2.81 -18.68
C ALA A 252 -28.01 2.48 -17.71
N SER A 253 -29.22 3.10 -17.88
CA SER A 253 -30.38 2.78 -17.04
C SER A 253 -30.82 1.32 -17.19
N ALA A 254 -30.95 0.84 -18.42
CA ALA A 254 -31.36 -0.54 -18.69
C ALA A 254 -30.39 -1.55 -18.08
N ARG A 255 -29.07 -1.30 -18.17
CA ARG A 255 -28.03 -2.16 -17.60
C ARG A 255 -28.03 -2.14 -16.07
N LEU A 256 -28.23 -0.98 -15.46
CA LEU A 256 -28.37 -0.83 -14.01
C LEU A 256 -29.58 -1.60 -13.48
N GLU A 257 -30.75 -1.46 -14.14
CA GLU A 257 -31.97 -2.17 -13.79
C GLU A 257 -31.80 -3.69 -13.92
N LYS A 258 -31.14 -4.16 -15.00
CA LYS A 258 -30.82 -5.58 -15.21
C LYS A 258 -29.89 -6.11 -14.09
N ALA A 259 -28.99 -5.26 -13.55
CA ALA A 259 -28.14 -5.58 -12.41
C ALA A 259 -28.86 -5.44 -11.04
N GLY A 260 -30.12 -5.03 -11.00
CA GLY A 260 -30.88 -4.81 -9.76
C GLY A 260 -30.51 -3.51 -9.04
N ILE A 261 -29.92 -2.53 -9.74
CA ILE A 261 -29.42 -1.28 -9.17
C ILE A 261 -30.27 -0.11 -9.68
N ALA A 262 -30.70 0.77 -8.77
CA ALA A 262 -31.48 1.95 -9.14
C ALA A 262 -30.64 2.90 -10.04
N PRO A 263 -31.11 3.31 -11.23
CA PRO A 263 -30.41 4.24 -12.11
C PRO A 263 -30.14 5.61 -11.49
N THR A 264 -30.88 5.97 -10.43
CA THR A 264 -30.75 7.18 -9.65
C THR A 264 -29.74 7.11 -8.51
N ALA A 265 -29.24 5.92 -8.17
CA ALA A 265 -28.20 5.72 -7.17
C ALA A 265 -26.91 6.46 -7.57
N ARG A 266 -26.02 6.66 -6.61
CA ARG A 266 -24.69 7.24 -6.83
C ARG A 266 -23.59 6.21 -6.60
N GLY A 267 -22.44 6.40 -7.25
CA GLY A 267 -21.33 5.47 -7.14
C GLY A 267 -20.83 5.25 -5.69
N GLU A 268 -20.99 6.25 -4.81
CA GLU A 268 -20.59 6.15 -3.40
C GLU A 268 -21.49 5.23 -2.56
N GLU A 269 -22.63 4.83 -3.08
CA GLU A 269 -23.59 3.92 -2.41
C GLU A 269 -23.28 2.45 -2.71
N LEU A 270 -22.50 2.17 -3.76
CA LEU A 270 -22.28 0.83 -4.30
C LEU A 270 -21.03 0.16 -3.72
N THR A 271 -21.17 -1.14 -3.47
CA THR A 271 -20.04 -2.04 -3.19
C THR A 271 -19.30 -2.40 -4.48
N VAL A 272 -18.12 -3.01 -4.39
CA VAL A 272 -17.42 -3.58 -5.54
C VAL A 272 -18.22 -4.69 -6.20
N LEU A 273 -19.01 -5.46 -5.44
CA LEU A 273 -19.89 -6.52 -5.97
C LEU A 273 -21.08 -5.97 -6.77
N ASP A 274 -21.60 -4.81 -6.39
CA ASP A 274 -22.62 -4.11 -7.18
C ASP A 274 -22.05 -3.66 -8.52
N PHE A 275 -20.83 -3.10 -8.55
CA PHE A 275 -20.15 -2.76 -9.79
C PHE A 275 -19.87 -3.99 -10.67
N LEU A 276 -19.50 -5.12 -10.06
CA LEU A 276 -19.33 -6.39 -10.76
C LEU A 276 -20.65 -6.89 -11.36
N ALA A 277 -21.77 -6.76 -10.61
CA ALA A 277 -23.08 -7.10 -11.14
C ALA A 277 -23.45 -6.26 -12.37
N ILE A 278 -23.11 -4.96 -12.39
CA ILE A 278 -23.28 -4.11 -13.58
C ILE A 278 -22.39 -4.61 -14.74
N ALA A 279 -21.16 -5.00 -14.45
CA ALA A 279 -20.25 -5.54 -15.46
C ALA A 279 -20.83 -6.81 -16.12
N ARG A 280 -21.39 -7.72 -15.32
CA ARG A 280 -22.00 -8.98 -15.75
C ARG A 280 -23.36 -8.82 -16.46
N ALA A 281 -24.05 -7.73 -16.25
CA ALA A 281 -25.35 -7.45 -16.85
C ALA A 281 -25.28 -6.99 -18.31
N ALA A 282 -24.18 -7.25 -19.00
CA ALA A 282 -23.98 -6.89 -20.41
C ALA A 282 -24.97 -7.58 -21.36
#